data_32e40416e04ae89ef590880de5060628
#
_entry.id   32e40416e04ae89ef590880de5060628
#
_cell.length_a   1.000
_cell.length_b   1.000
_cell.length_c   1.000
_cell.angle_alpha   90.00
_cell.angle_beta   90.00
_cell.angle_gamma   90.00
#
_symmetry.space_group_name_H-M   'P 1'
#
loop_
_entity.id
_entity.type
_entity.pdbx_description
1 polymer ?
#
loop_
_entity_poly.entity_id
_entity_poly.type
_entity_poly.pdbx_seq_one_letter_code
_entity_poly.pdbx_strand_id
1 'polypeptide(L)'
;MELPIKTEIIGLDKADITKIISLYSKTLAYHNFNHIIEVLLAAKKIMEDCASENINIDEKIVNIAILFHDAGYQENHTSLGFSTKEAYSAFLAKEFLKAKNFETNTIDQIQSAILATEKNGRFIKAESKVVRAADLFGLSSQYDVFLKNALKIKAEYELLTGKSVDWDDWKLATIKLLKEFVSREIELTDFFSSRGGHSQFYKLVNTNLEKFLIESEM
;
A
#
# COMPACT_ATOMS: atom_id res chain seq x y z
N MET A 1 -13.95 12.99 9.15
CA MET A 1 -13.50 12.44 7.85
C MET A 1 -14.31 11.19 7.59
N GLU A 2 -14.96 11.11 6.44
CA GLU A 2 -15.76 9.95 6.05
C GLU A 2 -14.85 8.98 5.27
N LEU A 3 -14.90 7.70 5.66
CA LEU A 3 -14.15 6.66 4.95
C LEU A 3 -14.88 6.28 3.66
N PRO A 4 -14.17 5.94 2.57
CA PRO A 4 -14.76 5.49 1.33
C PRO A 4 -15.35 4.06 1.38
N ILE A 5 -15.41 3.47 2.56
CA ILE A 5 -15.92 2.12 2.84
C ILE A 5 -17.01 2.15 3.91
N LYS A 6 -17.92 1.19 3.85
CA LYS A 6 -18.94 0.99 4.87
C LYS A 6 -18.35 0.17 6.02
N THR A 7 -18.16 0.81 7.18
CA THR A 7 -17.53 0.19 8.34
C THR A 7 -18.31 -1.00 8.89
N GLU A 8 -19.64 -1.01 8.72
CA GLU A 8 -20.53 -2.10 9.10
C GLU A 8 -20.22 -3.40 8.34
N ILE A 9 -19.82 -3.29 7.06
CA ILE A 9 -19.48 -4.46 6.22
C ILE A 9 -18.22 -5.14 6.74
N ILE A 10 -17.25 -4.35 7.23
CA ILE A 10 -15.99 -4.89 7.74
C ILE A 10 -16.07 -5.29 9.23
N GLY A 11 -17.19 -5.00 9.91
CA GLY A 11 -17.40 -5.36 11.31
C GLY A 11 -16.61 -4.49 12.30
N LEU A 12 -16.30 -3.25 11.93
CA LEU A 12 -15.61 -2.26 12.78
C LEU A 12 -16.55 -1.07 13.02
N ASP A 13 -16.58 -0.57 14.25
CA ASP A 13 -17.35 0.61 14.60
C ASP A 13 -16.51 1.91 14.46
N LYS A 14 -17.15 3.06 14.68
CA LYS A 14 -16.50 4.36 14.61
C LYS A 14 -15.36 4.53 15.63
N ALA A 15 -15.50 3.92 16.81
CA ALA A 15 -14.45 3.96 17.84
C ALA A 15 -13.23 3.13 17.42
N ASP A 16 -13.46 2.01 16.74
CA ASP A 16 -12.42 1.17 16.15
C ASP A 16 -11.64 1.93 15.08
N ILE A 17 -12.34 2.58 14.15
CA ILE A 17 -11.70 3.41 13.14
C ILE A 17 -10.88 4.55 13.76
N THR A 18 -11.40 5.19 14.83
CA THR A 18 -10.63 6.23 15.53
C THR A 18 -9.34 5.69 16.14
N LYS A 19 -9.37 4.48 16.70
CA LYS A 19 -8.16 3.81 17.22
C LYS A 19 -7.17 3.49 16.09
N ILE A 20 -7.66 2.97 14.95
CA ILE A 20 -6.80 2.68 13.80
C ILE A 20 -6.14 3.96 13.28
N ILE A 21 -6.91 5.05 13.11
CA ILE A 21 -6.36 6.35 12.70
C ILE A 21 -5.23 6.81 13.64
N SER A 22 -5.34 6.53 14.95
CA SER A 22 -4.30 6.94 15.91
C SER A 22 -2.96 6.21 15.76
N LEU A 23 -2.91 5.13 14.99
CA LEU A 23 -1.68 4.40 14.64
C LEU A 23 -0.86 5.12 13.56
N TYR A 24 -1.40 6.16 12.93
CA TYR A 24 -0.77 6.90 11.85
C TYR A 24 -0.26 8.26 12.32
N SER A 25 0.98 8.55 11.97
CA SER A 25 1.58 9.86 12.27
C SER A 25 0.95 10.95 11.42
N LYS A 26 0.74 12.12 12.04
CA LYS A 26 0.31 13.34 11.34
C LYS A 26 1.48 14.12 10.72
N THR A 27 2.71 13.77 11.08
CA THR A 27 3.93 14.47 10.63
C THR A 27 4.56 13.84 9.41
N LEU A 28 4.22 12.57 9.09
CA LEU A 28 4.70 11.91 7.89
C LEU A 28 4.02 12.50 6.65
N ALA A 29 4.84 12.83 5.64
CA ALA A 29 4.33 13.50 4.45
C ALA A 29 3.57 12.54 3.50
N TYR A 30 3.91 11.25 3.50
CA TYR A 30 3.33 10.23 2.65
C TYR A 30 2.61 9.13 3.45
N HIS A 31 3.30 8.35 4.31
CA HIS A 31 2.72 7.22 5.06
C HIS A 31 1.88 7.71 6.26
N ASN A 32 0.84 8.48 5.97
CA ASN A 32 -0.16 8.99 6.90
C ASN A 32 -1.56 8.49 6.53
N PHE A 33 -2.57 8.83 7.30
CA PHE A 33 -3.92 8.30 7.06
C PHE A 33 -4.58 8.79 5.75
N ASN A 34 -4.10 9.88 5.12
CA ASN A 34 -4.59 10.28 3.80
C ASN A 34 -4.15 9.28 2.72
N HIS A 35 -2.92 8.73 2.82
CA HIS A 35 -2.49 7.64 1.95
C HIS A 35 -3.42 6.44 2.06
N ILE A 36 -3.83 6.07 3.27
CA ILE A 36 -4.79 4.98 3.48
C ILE A 36 -6.12 5.24 2.75
N ILE A 37 -6.62 6.48 2.76
CA ILE A 37 -7.82 6.85 2.01
C ILE A 37 -7.60 6.69 0.49
N GLU A 38 -6.45 7.13 -0.01
CA GLU A 38 -6.09 6.98 -1.43
C GLU A 38 -6.03 5.50 -1.84
N VAL A 39 -5.43 4.65 -1.00
CA VAL A 39 -5.33 3.19 -1.23
C VAL A 39 -6.70 2.52 -1.16
N LEU A 40 -7.58 2.91 -0.22
CA LEU A 40 -8.96 2.40 -0.17
C LEU A 40 -9.77 2.77 -1.42
N LEU A 41 -9.61 3.98 -1.95
CA LEU A 41 -10.25 4.40 -3.20
C LEU A 41 -9.72 3.61 -4.40
N ALA A 42 -8.42 3.38 -4.47
CA ALA A 42 -7.82 2.54 -5.51
C ALA A 42 -8.32 1.09 -5.41
N ALA A 43 -8.36 0.52 -4.21
CA ALA A 43 -8.86 -0.83 -3.99
C ALA A 43 -10.32 -0.98 -4.40
N LYS A 44 -11.18 0.01 -4.08
CA LYS A 44 -12.57 0.00 -4.51
C LYS A 44 -12.69 -0.14 -6.04
N LYS A 45 -11.95 0.69 -6.78
CA LYS A 45 -11.91 0.62 -8.25
C LYS A 45 -11.41 -0.75 -8.74
N ILE A 46 -10.32 -1.24 -8.16
CA ILE A 46 -9.75 -2.55 -8.54
C ILE A 46 -10.73 -3.69 -8.26
N MET A 47 -11.46 -3.66 -7.15
CA MET A 47 -12.49 -4.67 -6.83
C MET A 47 -13.70 -4.59 -7.77
N GLU A 48 -14.09 -3.39 -8.22
CA GLU A 48 -15.12 -3.21 -9.27
C GLU A 48 -14.64 -3.84 -10.60
N ASP A 49 -13.39 -3.63 -10.99
CA ASP A 49 -12.78 -4.26 -12.17
C ASP A 49 -12.71 -5.80 -12.01
N CYS A 50 -12.31 -6.30 -10.84
CA CYS A 50 -12.33 -7.73 -10.50
C CYS A 50 -13.73 -8.35 -10.67
N ALA A 51 -14.77 -7.66 -10.16
CA ALA A 51 -16.14 -8.14 -10.29
C ALA A 51 -16.58 -8.22 -11.75
N SER A 52 -16.19 -7.25 -12.59
CA SER A 52 -16.50 -7.25 -14.03
C SER A 52 -15.81 -8.41 -14.78
N GLU A 53 -14.65 -8.87 -14.28
CA GLU A 53 -13.89 -9.99 -14.82
C GLU A 53 -14.19 -11.33 -14.11
N ASN A 54 -15.25 -11.38 -13.28
CA ASN A 54 -15.67 -12.56 -12.50
C ASN A 54 -14.61 -13.07 -11.52
N ILE A 55 -13.77 -12.19 -11.01
CA ILE A 55 -12.81 -12.47 -9.93
C ILE A 55 -13.49 -12.18 -8.60
N ASN A 56 -13.70 -13.19 -7.78
CA ASN A 56 -14.33 -13.03 -6.47
C ASN A 56 -13.33 -12.53 -5.43
N ILE A 57 -13.70 -11.48 -4.69
CA ILE A 57 -12.87 -10.83 -3.67
C ILE A 57 -13.66 -10.71 -2.37
N ASP A 58 -13.05 -11.08 -1.25
CA ASP A 58 -13.56 -10.74 0.07
C ASP A 58 -13.17 -9.29 0.42
N GLU A 59 -14.12 -8.36 0.19
CA GLU A 59 -13.93 -6.93 0.46
C GLU A 59 -13.57 -6.64 1.92
N LYS A 60 -14.05 -7.46 2.87
CA LYS A 60 -13.73 -7.30 4.29
C LYS A 60 -12.24 -7.49 4.54
N ILE A 61 -11.64 -8.53 3.97
CA ILE A 61 -10.21 -8.81 4.11
C ILE A 61 -9.39 -7.68 3.50
N VAL A 62 -9.73 -7.26 2.27
CA VAL A 62 -9.02 -6.18 1.56
C VAL A 62 -9.07 -4.88 2.36
N ASN A 63 -10.26 -4.44 2.76
CA ASN A 63 -10.43 -3.15 3.42
C ASN A 63 -9.75 -3.11 4.79
N ILE A 64 -9.83 -4.19 5.59
CA ILE A 64 -9.14 -4.24 6.87
C ILE A 64 -7.62 -4.28 6.66
N ALA A 65 -7.12 -5.07 5.71
CA ALA A 65 -5.69 -5.12 5.41
C ALA A 65 -5.15 -3.73 5.04
N ILE A 66 -5.86 -2.97 4.19
CA ILE A 66 -5.47 -1.61 3.82
C ILE A 66 -5.51 -0.66 5.03
N LEU A 67 -6.51 -0.78 5.91
CA LEU A 67 -6.57 0.05 7.12
C LEU A 67 -5.35 -0.14 8.05
N PHE A 68 -4.63 -1.24 7.93
CA PHE A 68 -3.48 -1.56 8.78
C PHE A 68 -2.13 -1.63 8.06
N HIS A 69 -2.03 -1.66 6.72
CA HIS A 69 -0.79 -2.04 6.02
C HIS A 69 0.43 -1.18 6.38
N ASP A 70 0.22 0.09 6.69
CA ASP A 70 1.25 1.05 7.13
C ASP A 70 1.05 1.50 8.59
N ALA A 71 0.26 0.78 9.40
CA ALA A 71 0.06 1.13 10.79
C ALA A 71 1.38 1.10 11.57
N GLY A 72 1.67 2.16 12.33
CA GLY A 72 2.91 2.25 13.09
C GLY A 72 4.17 2.48 12.23
N TYR A 73 4.03 3.01 11.01
CA TYR A 73 5.15 3.24 10.08
C TYR A 73 6.28 4.09 10.69
N GLN A 74 5.96 5.04 11.58
CA GLN A 74 6.93 5.90 12.28
C GLN A 74 7.73 5.17 13.35
N GLU A 75 7.30 3.98 13.77
CA GLU A 75 7.97 3.24 14.85
C GLU A 75 9.28 2.58 14.39
N ASN A 76 10.22 2.43 15.30
CA ASN A 76 11.41 1.65 15.04
C ASN A 76 11.10 0.15 15.16
N HIS A 77 10.53 -0.43 14.11
CA HIS A 77 10.10 -1.83 14.07
C HIS A 77 11.23 -2.81 14.41
N THR A 78 12.47 -2.50 14.02
CA THR A 78 13.63 -3.36 14.34
C THR A 78 13.90 -3.41 15.84
N SER A 79 13.79 -2.29 16.55
CA SER A 79 13.93 -2.27 18.03
C SER A 79 12.79 -3.00 18.72
N LEU A 80 11.64 -3.13 18.07
CA LEU A 80 10.48 -3.90 18.53
C LEU A 80 10.54 -5.39 18.16
N GLY A 81 11.63 -5.83 17.49
CA GLY A 81 11.85 -7.23 17.14
C GLY A 81 11.22 -7.68 15.81
N PHE A 82 10.78 -6.75 14.95
CA PHE A 82 10.19 -7.07 13.65
C PHE A 82 11.19 -6.86 12.51
N SER A 83 11.13 -7.75 11.51
CA SER A 83 12.04 -7.71 10.35
C SER A 83 11.70 -6.60 9.35
N THR A 84 10.43 -6.23 9.25
CA THR A 84 9.91 -5.22 8.32
C THR A 84 8.83 -4.37 8.98
N LYS A 85 8.52 -3.22 8.39
CA LYS A 85 7.41 -2.36 8.84
C LYS A 85 6.07 -3.06 8.65
N GLU A 86 5.92 -3.76 7.55
CA GLU A 86 4.72 -4.53 7.22
C GLU A 86 4.51 -5.70 8.19
N ALA A 87 5.57 -6.35 8.66
CA ALA A 87 5.48 -7.37 9.72
C ALA A 87 4.99 -6.76 11.04
N TYR A 88 5.42 -5.55 11.39
CA TYR A 88 4.90 -4.82 12.55
C TYR A 88 3.45 -4.40 12.35
N SER A 89 3.08 -3.88 11.19
CA SER A 89 1.70 -3.55 10.82
C SER A 89 0.77 -4.77 10.91
N ALA A 90 1.22 -5.93 10.40
CA ALA A 90 0.48 -7.18 10.48
C ALA A 90 0.31 -7.66 11.94
N PHE A 91 1.29 -7.45 12.79
CA PHE A 91 1.19 -7.71 14.23
C PHE A 91 0.14 -6.80 14.89
N LEU A 92 0.16 -5.49 14.62
CA LEU A 92 -0.82 -4.54 15.15
C LEU A 92 -2.25 -4.92 14.73
N ALA A 93 -2.45 -5.29 13.45
CA ALA A 93 -3.72 -5.79 12.95
C ALA A 93 -4.18 -7.03 13.71
N LYS A 94 -3.31 -8.02 13.88
CA LYS A 94 -3.60 -9.27 14.60
C LYS A 94 -4.08 -9.01 16.01
N GLU A 95 -3.33 -8.22 16.79
CA GLU A 95 -3.68 -7.95 18.19
C GLU A 95 -5.01 -7.17 18.31
N PHE A 96 -5.23 -6.20 17.41
CA PHE A 96 -6.47 -5.46 17.36
C PHE A 96 -7.67 -6.36 17.04
N LEU A 97 -7.57 -7.20 16.01
CA LEU A 97 -8.65 -8.07 15.54
C LEU A 97 -8.95 -9.20 16.54
N LYS A 98 -7.93 -9.75 17.20
CA LYS A 98 -8.11 -10.71 18.29
C LYS A 98 -8.94 -10.10 19.42
N ALA A 99 -8.63 -8.88 19.85
CA ALA A 99 -9.38 -8.18 20.89
C ALA A 99 -10.84 -7.90 20.48
N LYS A 100 -11.14 -7.95 19.18
CA LYS A 100 -12.49 -7.82 18.61
C LYS A 100 -13.16 -9.17 18.30
N ASN A 101 -12.56 -10.28 18.72
CA ASN A 101 -13.05 -11.64 18.51
C ASN A 101 -13.27 -12.02 17.05
N PHE A 102 -12.43 -11.52 16.14
CA PHE A 102 -12.41 -12.02 14.76
C PHE A 102 -11.90 -13.44 14.71
N GLU A 103 -12.42 -14.21 13.77
CA GLU A 103 -11.98 -15.60 13.56
C GLU A 103 -10.50 -15.66 13.13
N THR A 104 -9.77 -16.64 13.64
CA THR A 104 -8.33 -16.80 13.38
C THR A 104 -8.03 -16.86 11.87
N ASN A 105 -8.83 -17.63 11.11
CA ASN A 105 -8.64 -17.72 9.66
C ASN A 105 -8.77 -16.35 8.94
N THR A 106 -9.70 -15.51 9.37
CA THR A 106 -9.86 -14.13 8.84
C THR A 106 -8.65 -13.27 9.20
N ILE A 107 -8.17 -13.36 10.44
CA ILE A 107 -6.97 -12.65 10.90
C ILE A 107 -5.75 -13.05 10.07
N ASP A 108 -5.54 -14.35 9.85
CA ASP A 108 -4.40 -14.89 9.09
C ASP A 108 -4.44 -14.41 7.62
N GLN A 109 -5.63 -14.32 7.02
CA GLN A 109 -5.78 -13.79 5.66
C GLN A 109 -5.48 -12.29 5.59
N ILE A 110 -5.94 -11.51 6.57
CA ILE A 110 -5.63 -10.07 6.66
C ILE A 110 -4.12 -9.86 6.83
N GLN A 111 -3.46 -10.60 7.73
CA GLN A 111 -2.01 -10.53 7.91
C GLN A 111 -1.28 -10.88 6.61
N SER A 112 -1.70 -11.93 5.91
CA SER A 112 -1.13 -12.32 4.62
C SER A 112 -1.29 -11.22 3.56
N ALA A 113 -2.42 -10.51 3.55
CA ALA A 113 -2.66 -9.41 2.63
C ALA A 113 -1.82 -8.16 2.98
N ILE A 114 -1.58 -7.88 4.27
CA ILE A 114 -0.66 -6.82 4.71
C ILE A 114 0.77 -7.16 4.28
N LEU A 115 1.25 -8.37 4.57
CA LEU A 115 2.60 -8.81 4.19
C LEU A 115 2.83 -8.88 2.67
N ALA A 116 1.76 -8.89 1.88
CA ALA A 116 1.85 -8.80 0.42
C ALA A 116 2.36 -7.43 -0.07
N THR A 117 2.29 -6.37 0.75
CA THR A 117 2.84 -5.04 0.43
C THR A 117 4.34 -4.95 0.62
N GLU A 118 4.98 -5.89 1.33
CA GLU A 118 6.44 -5.97 1.41
C GLU A 118 7.08 -6.04 0.02
N LYS A 119 8.25 -5.46 -0.13
CA LYS A 119 9.03 -5.52 -1.38
C LYS A 119 9.11 -6.94 -1.97
N ASN A 120 9.43 -7.92 -1.13
CA ASN A 120 9.52 -9.33 -1.49
C ASN A 120 8.33 -10.17 -1.00
N GLY A 121 7.23 -9.52 -0.59
CA GLY A 121 6.03 -10.16 -0.06
C GLY A 121 5.40 -11.15 -1.03
N ARG A 122 4.74 -12.19 -0.52
CA ARG A 122 3.98 -13.13 -1.33
C ARG A 122 2.54 -12.62 -1.51
N PHE A 123 2.02 -12.67 -2.74
CA PHE A 123 0.65 -12.26 -3.08
C PHE A 123 -0.01 -13.31 -3.99
N ILE A 124 -0.39 -14.44 -3.41
CA ILE A 124 -0.99 -15.57 -4.15
C ILE A 124 -2.51 -15.43 -4.24
N LYS A 125 -3.16 -15.11 -3.11
CA LYS A 125 -4.61 -14.93 -3.04
C LYS A 125 -5.05 -13.62 -3.72
N ALA A 126 -6.26 -13.62 -4.25
CA ALA A 126 -6.82 -12.46 -4.94
C ALA A 126 -6.86 -11.22 -4.03
N GLU A 127 -7.25 -11.36 -2.76
CA GLU A 127 -7.25 -10.27 -1.78
C GLU A 127 -5.84 -9.66 -1.59
N SER A 128 -4.81 -10.51 -1.46
CA SER A 128 -3.41 -10.06 -1.35
C SER A 128 -2.94 -9.32 -2.60
N LYS A 129 -3.37 -9.78 -3.78
CA LYS A 129 -3.09 -9.09 -5.05
C LYS A 129 -3.78 -7.72 -5.13
N VAL A 130 -5.05 -7.62 -4.67
CA VAL A 130 -5.78 -6.35 -4.62
C VAL A 130 -5.09 -5.37 -3.67
N VAL A 131 -4.71 -5.80 -2.46
CA VAL A 131 -4.04 -4.91 -1.48
C VAL A 131 -2.72 -4.39 -2.04
N ARG A 132 -1.87 -5.28 -2.60
CA ARG A 132 -0.61 -4.87 -3.24
C ARG A 132 -0.85 -3.95 -4.45
N ALA A 133 -1.81 -4.28 -5.31
CA ALA A 133 -2.14 -3.48 -6.48
C ALA A 133 -2.63 -2.08 -6.09
N ALA A 134 -3.44 -1.98 -5.04
CA ALA A 134 -3.98 -0.72 -4.55
C ALA A 134 -2.88 0.17 -3.94
N ASP A 135 -1.98 -0.41 -3.15
CA ASP A 135 -0.83 0.30 -2.57
C ASP A 135 0.11 0.84 -3.67
N LEU A 136 0.39 0.05 -4.69
CA LEU A 136 1.23 0.45 -5.82
C LEU A 136 0.49 1.28 -6.89
N PHE A 137 -0.83 1.47 -6.78
CA PHE A 137 -1.65 2.10 -7.84
C PHE A 137 -1.17 3.51 -8.21
N GLY A 138 -0.70 4.27 -7.22
CA GLY A 138 -0.16 5.61 -7.40
C GLY A 138 1.05 5.68 -8.36
N LEU A 139 1.77 4.58 -8.56
CA LEU A 139 2.90 4.53 -9.50
C LEU A 139 2.48 4.67 -10.96
N SER A 140 1.23 4.30 -11.30
CA SER A 140 0.64 4.44 -12.64
C SER A 140 -0.19 5.71 -12.83
N SER A 141 -0.20 6.61 -11.85
CA SER A 141 -0.95 7.88 -11.91
C SER A 141 -0.37 8.84 -12.97
N GLN A 142 -1.04 9.99 -13.16
CA GLN A 142 -0.45 11.10 -13.93
C GLN A 142 0.91 11.48 -13.33
N TYR A 143 1.85 11.89 -14.19
CA TYR A 143 3.24 12.09 -13.78
C TYR A 143 3.42 13.11 -12.65
N ASP A 144 2.65 14.19 -12.67
CA ASP A 144 2.67 15.22 -11.61
C ASP A 144 2.26 14.66 -10.23
N VAL A 145 1.30 13.74 -10.19
CA VAL A 145 0.90 13.03 -8.96
C VAL A 145 1.99 12.08 -8.52
N PHE A 146 2.58 11.31 -9.44
CA PHE A 146 3.71 10.42 -9.17
C PHE A 146 4.89 11.21 -8.59
N LEU A 147 5.30 12.30 -9.23
CA LEU A 147 6.40 13.17 -8.80
C LEU A 147 6.14 13.76 -7.41
N LYS A 148 4.93 14.29 -7.18
CA LYS A 148 4.53 14.80 -5.86
C LYS A 148 4.64 13.75 -4.77
N ASN A 149 4.27 12.50 -5.05
CA ASN A 149 4.39 11.40 -4.11
C ASN A 149 5.85 11.03 -3.86
N ALA A 150 6.70 10.98 -4.89
CA ALA A 150 8.13 10.75 -4.75
C ALA A 150 8.81 11.82 -3.87
N LEU A 151 8.43 13.09 -4.03
CA LEU A 151 8.93 14.19 -3.19
C LEU A 151 8.47 14.07 -1.73
N LYS A 152 7.20 13.67 -1.50
CA LYS A 152 6.70 13.42 -0.14
C LYS A 152 7.49 12.28 0.54
N ILE A 153 7.78 11.20 -0.19
CA ILE A 153 8.56 10.06 0.33
C ILE A 153 10.01 10.49 0.61
N LYS A 154 10.61 11.34 -0.23
CA LYS A 154 11.94 11.93 0.03
C LYS A 154 11.95 12.71 1.35
N ALA A 155 11.02 13.65 1.50
CA ALA A 155 10.91 14.47 2.71
C ALA A 155 10.67 13.62 3.97
N GLU A 156 9.89 12.55 3.86
CA GLU A 156 9.65 11.60 4.95
C GLU A 156 10.90 10.80 5.30
N TYR A 157 11.64 10.32 4.30
CA TYR A 157 12.91 9.63 4.51
C TYR A 157 13.92 10.53 5.24
N GLU A 158 14.06 11.79 4.82
CA GLU A 158 14.94 12.77 5.44
C GLU A 158 14.52 13.06 6.90
N LEU A 159 13.21 13.19 7.14
CA LEU A 159 12.66 13.36 8.50
C LEU A 159 12.98 12.17 9.41
N LEU A 160 12.74 10.95 8.94
CA LEU A 160 12.90 9.74 9.75
C LEU A 160 14.37 9.37 10.00
N THR A 161 15.25 9.70 9.05
CA THR A 161 16.68 9.35 9.15
C THR A 161 17.55 10.48 9.68
N GLY A 162 17.07 11.72 9.67
CA GLY A 162 17.85 12.92 9.96
C GLY A 162 18.94 13.22 8.91
N LYS A 163 18.86 12.63 7.70
CA LYS A 163 19.86 12.76 6.64
C LYS A 163 19.23 13.43 5.42
N SER A 164 19.85 14.47 4.92
CA SER A 164 19.53 15.01 3.58
C SER A 164 20.13 14.11 2.50
N VAL A 165 19.42 13.95 1.41
CA VAL A 165 19.83 13.14 0.26
C VAL A 165 19.82 13.99 -1.00
N ASP A 166 20.93 13.95 -1.73
CA ASP A 166 21.04 14.56 -3.05
C ASP A 166 19.93 14.08 -3.99
N TRP A 167 19.47 14.97 -4.88
CA TRP A 167 18.35 14.68 -5.76
C TRP A 167 18.63 13.54 -6.74
N ASP A 168 19.83 13.49 -7.33
CA ASP A 168 20.18 12.46 -8.29
C ASP A 168 20.36 11.11 -7.62
N ASP A 169 20.98 11.08 -6.44
CA ASP A 169 21.09 9.86 -5.62
C ASP A 169 19.71 9.35 -5.19
N TRP A 170 18.83 10.25 -4.78
CA TRP A 170 17.44 9.92 -4.44
C TRP A 170 16.69 9.30 -5.63
N LYS A 171 16.76 9.92 -6.82
CA LYS A 171 16.12 9.41 -8.04
C LYS A 171 16.59 8.00 -8.37
N LEU A 172 17.91 7.79 -8.41
CA LEU A 172 18.48 6.50 -8.75
C LEU A 172 18.08 5.40 -7.75
N ALA A 173 18.14 5.70 -6.44
CA ALA A 173 17.73 4.78 -5.40
C ALA A 173 16.22 4.46 -5.51
N THR A 174 15.38 5.46 -5.72
CA THR A 174 13.93 5.32 -5.88
C THR A 174 13.59 4.48 -7.10
N ILE A 175 14.17 4.77 -8.28
CA ILE A 175 13.95 3.99 -9.50
C ILE A 175 14.33 2.52 -9.28
N LYS A 176 15.48 2.27 -8.66
CA LYS A 176 15.92 0.90 -8.36
C LYS A 176 14.91 0.20 -7.46
N LEU A 177 14.49 0.84 -6.38
CA LEU A 177 13.51 0.28 -5.43
C LEU A 177 12.16 0.00 -6.11
N LEU A 178 11.64 0.95 -6.88
CA LEU A 178 10.36 0.78 -7.56
C LEU A 178 10.41 -0.34 -8.61
N LYS A 179 11.52 -0.48 -9.36
CA LYS A 179 11.71 -1.61 -10.27
C LYS A 179 11.70 -2.96 -9.54
N GLU A 180 12.24 -3.03 -8.32
CA GLU A 180 12.16 -4.23 -7.50
C GLU A 180 10.71 -4.53 -7.07
N PHE A 181 9.93 -3.52 -6.66
CA PHE A 181 8.51 -3.67 -6.31
C PHE A 181 7.67 -4.19 -7.47
N VAL A 182 7.92 -3.74 -8.69
CA VAL A 182 7.16 -4.13 -9.88
C VAL A 182 7.81 -5.26 -10.69
N SER A 183 8.90 -5.87 -10.19
CA SER A 183 9.60 -6.97 -10.87
C SER A 183 8.76 -8.23 -11.01
N ARG A 184 7.78 -8.42 -10.13
CA ARG A 184 6.82 -9.54 -10.18
C ARG A 184 5.45 -9.02 -10.56
N GLU A 185 4.89 -9.60 -11.61
CA GLU A 185 3.59 -9.24 -12.13
C GLU A 185 2.47 -9.55 -11.13
N ILE A 186 1.55 -8.60 -10.98
CA ILE A 186 0.29 -8.79 -10.25
C ILE A 186 -0.71 -9.32 -11.26
N GLU A 187 -0.80 -10.65 -11.38
CA GLU A 187 -1.78 -11.31 -12.24
C GLU A 187 -3.18 -11.21 -11.62
N LEU A 188 -3.89 -10.11 -11.87
CA LEU A 188 -5.20 -9.84 -11.30
C LEU A 188 -6.23 -9.55 -12.41
N THR A 189 -6.46 -8.30 -12.74
CA THR A 189 -7.33 -7.88 -13.86
C THR A 189 -6.51 -7.60 -15.13
N ASP A 190 -7.18 -7.42 -16.26
CA ASP A 190 -6.50 -7.08 -17.54
C ASP A 190 -5.64 -5.80 -17.44
N PHE A 191 -5.98 -4.88 -16.55
CA PHE A 191 -5.16 -3.68 -16.30
C PHE A 191 -3.79 -4.03 -15.70
N PHE A 192 -3.71 -5.04 -14.83
CA PHE A 192 -2.49 -5.46 -14.14
C PHE A 192 -1.79 -6.65 -14.80
N SER A 193 -2.50 -7.44 -15.60
CA SER A 193 -2.00 -8.68 -16.20
C SER A 193 -1.55 -8.45 -17.66
N SER A 194 -0.48 -9.14 -18.04
CA SER A 194 0.02 -9.12 -19.42
C SER A 194 -0.50 -10.28 -20.29
N ARG A 195 -1.58 -10.96 -19.89
CA ARG A 195 -2.15 -12.13 -20.59
C ARG A 195 -2.46 -11.91 -22.08
N GLY A 196 -2.59 -10.67 -22.52
CA GLY A 196 -2.84 -10.29 -23.92
C GLY A 196 -1.78 -9.39 -24.53
N GLY A 197 -0.62 -9.24 -23.90
CA GLY A 197 0.42 -8.28 -24.30
C GLY A 197 1.04 -7.62 -23.09
N HIS A 198 1.29 -6.30 -23.15
CA HIS A 198 1.84 -5.57 -22.03
C HIS A 198 0.70 -5.04 -21.13
N SER A 199 0.76 -5.35 -19.83
CA SER A 199 -0.10 -4.76 -18.81
C SER A 199 -0.07 -3.22 -18.90
N GLN A 200 -1.24 -2.59 -18.88
CA GLN A 200 -1.34 -1.14 -18.91
C GLN A 200 -0.69 -0.52 -17.66
N PHE A 201 -0.86 -1.14 -16.49
CA PHE A 201 -0.22 -0.71 -15.25
C PHE A 201 1.29 -0.59 -15.40
N TYR A 202 1.97 -1.67 -15.80
CA TYR A 202 3.44 -1.68 -15.92
C TYR A 202 3.96 -0.74 -16.99
N LYS A 203 3.21 -0.56 -18.10
CA LYS A 203 3.54 0.42 -19.13
C LYS A 203 3.52 1.85 -18.58
N LEU A 204 2.48 2.21 -17.81
CA LEU A 204 2.37 3.53 -17.18
C LEU A 204 3.46 3.75 -16.13
N VAL A 205 3.73 2.75 -15.28
CA VAL A 205 4.83 2.80 -14.30
C VAL A 205 6.17 3.05 -14.99
N ASN A 206 6.51 2.28 -16.04
CA ASN A 206 7.76 2.46 -16.77
C ASN A 206 7.86 3.86 -17.39
N THR A 207 6.78 4.37 -17.99
CA THR A 207 6.73 5.74 -18.51
C THR A 207 7.01 6.78 -17.42
N ASN A 208 6.46 6.61 -16.22
CA ASN A 208 6.72 7.51 -15.09
C ASN A 208 8.17 7.41 -14.60
N LEU A 209 8.74 6.20 -14.53
CA LEU A 209 10.14 6.02 -14.14
C LEU A 209 11.12 6.62 -15.16
N GLU A 210 10.84 6.53 -16.48
CA GLU A 210 11.63 7.17 -17.53
C GLU A 210 11.60 8.69 -17.41
N LYS A 211 10.42 9.29 -17.18
CA LYS A 211 10.29 10.74 -16.94
C LYS A 211 11.02 11.17 -15.66
N PHE A 212 10.89 10.38 -14.60
CA PHE A 212 11.52 10.67 -13.31
C PHE A 212 13.06 10.64 -13.40
N LEU A 213 13.62 9.75 -14.25
CA LEU A 213 15.07 9.67 -14.45
C LEU A 213 15.67 10.98 -14.95
N ILE A 214 14.95 11.69 -15.85
CA ILE A 214 15.40 12.95 -16.46
C ILE A 214 14.89 14.20 -15.76
N GLU A 215 14.12 14.05 -14.64
CA GLU A 215 13.56 15.17 -13.88
C GLU A 215 14.68 15.97 -13.19
N SER A 216 14.61 17.29 -13.32
CA SER A 216 15.53 18.19 -12.63
C SER A 216 15.07 18.44 -11.19
N GLU A 217 16.01 18.82 -10.32
CA GLU A 217 15.65 19.29 -8.98
C GLU A 217 14.80 20.57 -9.10
N MET A 218 13.68 20.62 -8.36
CA MET A 218 12.75 21.75 -8.35
C MET A 218 13.11 22.75 -7.26
#